data_d7af95d3417b2f8f3a140299bcfb8e0e
#
_entry.id   d7af95d3417b2f8f3a140299bcfb8e0e
#
_cell.length_a   1.000
_cell.length_b   1.000
_cell.length_c   1.000
_cell.angle_alpha   90.00
_cell.angle_beta   90.00
_cell.angle_gamma   90.00
#
_symmetry.space_group_name_H-M   'P 1'
#
loop_
_entity.id
_entity.type
_entity.pdbx_description
1 polymer ?
#
loop_
_entity_poly.entity_id
_entity_poly.type
_entity_poly.pdbx_seq_one_letter_code
_entity_poly.pdbx_strand_id
1 'polypeptide(L)' 'MLFRSGLKQVNDEGALRATVEKVIADNPQSVADYKGGKKQAIGYLVGQTMKAMQGKANPGMVNALLQELLK' A
#
# COMPACT_ATOMS: atom_id res chain seq x y z
N MET A 1 -17.34 -17.01 19.02
CA MET A 1 -16.89 -16.73 18.87
C MET A 1 -16.18 -16.42 18.53
N LEU A 2 -16.00 -16.27 18.26
CA LEU A 2 -15.26 -15.84 17.96
C LEU A 2 -14.49 -15.71 17.38
N PHE A 3 -14.30 -15.55 17.17
CA PHE A 3 -13.46 -15.34 16.68
C PHE A 3 -12.82 -14.87 16.25
N ARG A 4 -12.83 -14.53 16.09
CA ARG A 4 -12.16 -13.94 15.77
C ARG A 4 -11.37 -13.57 15.80
N SER A 5 -11.28 -13.47 15.88
CA SER A 5 -10.45 -13.05 16.08
C SER A 5 -9.50 -13.03 15.89
N GLY A 6 -9.42 -13.10 15.82
CA GLY A 6 -8.46 -12.86 15.80
C GLY A 6 -7.68 -12.95 15.40
N LEU A 7 -7.76 -12.81 15.31
CA LEU A 7 -7.01 -12.83 15.12
C LEU A 7 -6.05 -12.80 14.72
N LYS A 8 -5.85 -12.63 14.51
CA LYS A 8 -4.95 -12.55 14.30
C LYS A 8 -4.14 -12.13 13.79
N GLN A 9 -4.05 -11.83 13.50
CA GLN A 9 -3.31 -11.61 13.19
C GLN A 9 -2.34 -11.32 12.81
N VAL A 10 -2.48 -10.59 13.13
CA VAL A 10 -1.15 -10.73 12.92
C VAL A 10 -0.63 -10.73 11.54
N ASN A 11 -1.43 -10.82 10.69
CA ASN A 11 -1.09 -10.86 9.32
C ASN A 11 -0.80 -9.47 8.81
N ASP A 12 0.44 -9.21 8.51
CA ASP A 12 0.88 -7.91 8.08
C ASP A 12 0.34 -7.54 6.71
N GLU A 13 -0.09 -8.51 5.92
CA GLU A 13 -0.64 -8.22 4.60
C GLU A 13 -1.90 -7.38 4.67
N GLY A 14 -2.77 -7.66 5.63
CA GLY A 14 -3.98 -6.88 5.80
C GLY A 14 -3.68 -5.44 6.18
N ALA A 15 -2.75 -5.28 7.12
CA ALA A 15 -2.35 -3.94 7.55
C ALA A 15 -1.65 -3.19 6.43
N LEU A 16 -0.80 -3.89 5.69
CA LEU A 16 -0.07 -3.30 4.59
C LEU A 16 -1.03 -2.83 3.50
N ARG A 17 -1.99 -3.67 3.15
CA ARG A 17 -2.97 -3.32 2.14
C ARG A 17 -3.78 -2.10 2.56
N ALA A 18 -4.22 -2.07 3.81
CA ALA A 18 -4.97 -0.92 4.33
C ALA A 18 -4.15 0.36 4.24
N THR A 19 -2.86 0.27 4.58
CA THR A 19 -1.96 1.41 4.50
C THR A 19 -1.79 1.86 3.06
N VAL A 20 -1.61 0.92 2.14
CA VAL A 20 -1.47 1.23 0.73
C VAL A 20 -2.71 1.94 0.21
N GLU A 21 -3.88 1.43 0.57
CA GLU A 21 -5.13 2.05 0.13
C GLU A 21 -5.25 3.47 0.68
N LYS A 22 -4.83 3.67 1.91
CA LYS A 22 -4.85 5.00 2.50
C LYS A 22 -3.90 5.94 1.77
N VAL A 23 -2.71 5.47 1.45
CA VAL A 23 -1.74 6.26 0.70
C VAL A 23 -2.31 6.63 -0.67
N ILE A 24 -2.96 5.69 -1.32
CA ILE A 24 -3.60 5.94 -2.61
C ILE A 24 -4.66 7.04 -2.48
N ALA A 25 -5.48 6.95 -1.44
CA ALA A 25 -6.53 7.93 -1.21
C ALA A 25 -5.96 9.31 -0.88
N ASP A 26 -4.84 9.34 -0.17
CA ASP A 26 -4.21 10.60 0.22
C ASP A 26 -3.43 11.24 -0.94
N ASN A 27 -3.09 10.47 -1.96
CA ASN A 27 -2.27 10.93 -3.07
C ASN A 27 -2.93 10.66 -4.42
N PRO A 28 -4.14 11.20 -4.64
CA PRO A 28 -4.87 10.92 -5.87
C PRO A 28 -4.12 11.40 -7.12
N GLN A 29 -3.35 12.47 -6.98
CA GLN A 29 -2.58 13.00 -8.08
C GLN A 29 -1.52 12.00 -8.54
N SER A 30 -0.81 11.40 -7.59
CA SER A 30 0.21 10.41 -7.93
C SER A 30 -0.41 9.18 -8.55
N VAL A 31 -1.58 8.78 -8.08
CA VAL A 31 -2.31 7.65 -8.66
C VAL A 31 -2.68 7.96 -10.10
N ALA A 32 -3.20 9.16 -10.36
CA ALA A 32 -3.57 9.56 -11.71
C ALA A 32 -2.34 9.60 -12.61
N ASP A 33 -1.22 10.10 -12.09
CA ASP A 33 0.02 10.14 -12.85
C ASP A 33 0.48 8.75 -13.23
N TYR A 34 0.43 7.84 -12.29
CA TYR A 34 0.84 6.46 -12.56
C TYR A 34 -0.06 5.82 -13.62
N LYS A 35 -1.36 6.00 -13.49
CA LYS A 35 -2.31 5.46 -14.45
C LYS A 35 -2.17 6.11 -15.82
N GLY A 36 -1.67 7.34 -15.84
CA GLY A 36 -1.43 8.05 -17.08
C GLY A 36 -0.13 7.68 -17.76
N GLY A 37 0.65 6.76 -17.16
CA GLY A 37 1.87 6.28 -17.77
C GLY A 37 3.15 6.68 -17.04
N LYS A 38 3.05 7.46 -15.98
CA LYS A 38 4.24 7.89 -15.23
C LYS A 38 4.58 6.85 -14.19
N LYS A 39 5.42 5.90 -14.59
CA LYS A 39 5.81 4.83 -13.66
C LYS A 39 6.54 5.35 -12.45
N GLN A 40 7.15 6.52 -12.55
CA GLN A 40 7.86 7.11 -11.42
C GLN A 40 6.94 7.42 -10.25
N ALA A 41 5.67 7.63 -10.53
CA ALA A 41 4.71 7.94 -9.48
C ALA A 41 4.56 6.78 -8.50
N ILE A 42 4.77 5.54 -8.96
CA ILE A 42 4.66 4.40 -8.06
C ILE A 42 5.78 4.42 -7.02
N GLY A 43 6.96 4.91 -7.41
CA GLY A 43 8.06 5.05 -6.46
C GLY A 43 7.71 6.01 -5.33
N TYR A 44 7.04 7.10 -5.66
CA TYR A 44 6.58 8.04 -4.65
C TYR A 44 5.58 7.36 -3.70
N LEU A 45 4.64 6.62 -4.27
CA LEU A 45 3.63 5.93 -3.46
C LEU A 45 4.27 4.87 -2.57
N VAL A 46 5.25 4.14 -3.10
CA VAL A 46 6.00 3.17 -2.30
C VAL A 46 6.68 3.89 -1.13
N GLY A 47 7.33 5.01 -1.42
CA GLY A 47 8.00 5.78 -0.37
C GLY A 47 7.04 6.24 0.71
N GLN A 48 5.87 6.73 0.32
CA GLN A 48 4.87 7.17 1.28
C GLN A 48 4.36 6.00 2.12
N THR A 49 4.15 4.85 1.49
CA THR A 49 3.69 3.66 2.20
C THR A 49 4.75 3.20 3.19
N MET A 50 6.00 3.16 2.77
CA MET A 50 7.09 2.77 3.65
C MET A 50 7.20 3.70 4.85
N LYS A 51 7.01 4.99 4.61
CA LYS A 51 7.03 5.97 5.69
C LYS A 51 5.88 5.73 6.66
N ALA A 52 4.70 5.45 6.13
CA ALA A 52 3.53 5.18 6.97
C ALA A 52 3.72 3.92 7.79
N MET A 53 4.42 2.92 7.23
CA MET A 53 4.70 1.66 7.91
C MET A 53 5.98 1.74 8.73
N GLN A 54 6.64 2.89 8.74
CA GLN A 54 7.87 3.11 9.52
C GLN A 54 8.98 2.14 9.13
N GLY A 55 9.04 1.82 7.84
CA GLY A 55 10.06 0.92 7.32
C GLY A 55 9.84 -0.55 7.61
N LYS A 56 8.71 -0.89 8.20
CA LYS A 56 8.42 -2.29 8.56
C LYS A 56 7.83 -3.09 7.42
N ALA A 57 7.52 -2.45 6.31
CA ALA A 57 6.95 -3.13 5.16
C ALA A 57 8.04 -3.50 4.16
N ASN A 58 7.79 -4.57 3.41
CA ASN A 58 8.70 -4.98 2.36
C ASN A 58 8.41 -4.14 1.11
N PRO A 59 9.38 -3.36 0.61
CA PRO A 59 9.11 -2.51 -0.55
C PRO A 59 8.67 -3.29 -1.79
N GLY A 60 9.14 -4.53 -1.93
CA GLY A 60 8.69 -5.35 -3.04
C GLY A 60 7.22 -5.68 -2.95
N MET A 61 6.74 -5.98 -1.74
CA MET A 61 5.31 -6.24 -1.54
C MET A 61 4.48 -4.98 -1.71
N VAL A 62 4.98 -3.84 -1.23
CA VAL A 62 4.30 -2.57 -1.41
C VAL A 62 4.14 -2.27 -2.89
N ASN A 63 5.22 -2.45 -3.64
CA ASN A 63 5.19 -2.22 -5.07
C ASN A 63 4.17 -3.13 -5.76
N ALA A 64 4.16 -4.40 -5.40
CA ALA A 64 3.24 -5.36 -5.98
C ALA A 64 1.78 -4.99 -5.67
N LEU A 65 1.52 -4.60 -4.42
CA LEU A 65 0.18 -4.19 -4.03
C LEU A 65 -0.27 -2.94 -4.76
N LEU A 66 0.63 -1.97 -4.90
CA LEU A 66 0.31 -0.75 -5.62
C LEU A 66 -0.02 -1.06 -7.08
N GLN A 67 0.77 -1.89 -7.71
CA GLN A 67 0.50 -2.27 -9.10
C GLN A 67 -0.83 -2.97 -9.22
N GLU A 68 -1.16 -3.81 -8.27
CA GLU A 68 -2.42 -4.55 -8.30
C GLU A 68 -3.61 -3.63 -8.09
N LEU A 69 -3.50 -2.72 -7.13
CA LEU A 69 -4.60 -1.83 -6.81
C LEU A 69 -4.78 -0.72 -7.84
N LEU A 70 -3.72 -0.40 -8.57
CA LEU A 70 -3.74 0.70 -9.54
C LEU A 70 -3.89 0.23 -10.98
N LYS A 71 -4.15 -1.01 -11.19
CA LYS A 71 -4.35 -1.53 -12.55
C LYS A 71 -5.41 -0.77 -13.31
#